data_4346eab183308121c0b07b93eadbe1fa
#
_entry.id   4346eab183308121c0b07b93eadbe1fa
#
_cell.length_a   1.000
_cell.length_b   1.000
_cell.length_c   1.000
_cell.angle_alpha   90.00
_cell.angle_beta   90.00
_cell.angle_gamma   90.00
#
_symmetry.space_group_name_H-M   'P 1'
#
loop_
_entity.id
_entity.type
_entity.pdbx_description
1 polymer ?
#
loop_
_entity_poly.entity_id
_entity_poly.type
_entity_poly.pdbx_seq_one_letter_code
_entity_poly.pdbx_strand_id
1 'polypeptide(L)' 'MNYTQANFNEPVCIVMGAEDTGIPREHLALCDDWVSIPQFGNIESLNVSVATGVILYEAVRQRHLQD' A
#
# COMPACT_ATOMS: atom_id res chain seq x y z
N MET A 1 -3.86 3.37 -8.04
CA MET A 1 -2.73 4.29 -8.25
C MET A 1 -1.44 3.65 -7.73
N ASN A 2 -0.32 4.15 -8.20
CA ASN A 2 0.97 3.72 -7.65
C ASN A 2 1.08 4.16 -6.19
N TYR A 3 1.64 3.31 -5.33
CA TYR A 3 1.72 3.59 -3.90
C TYR A 3 2.46 4.89 -3.57
N THR A 4 3.37 5.33 -4.44
CA THR A 4 4.10 6.58 -4.24
C THR A 4 3.26 7.83 -4.47
N GLN A 5 2.09 7.66 -5.10
CA GLN A 5 1.20 8.79 -5.42
C GLN A 5 0.17 9.06 -4.32
N ALA A 6 0.01 8.14 -3.37
CA ALA A 6 -0.90 8.36 -2.26
C ALA A 6 -0.33 9.40 -1.29
N ASN A 7 -1.19 10.14 -0.62
CA ASN A 7 -0.77 11.14 0.37
C ASN A 7 -0.68 10.49 1.75
N PHE A 8 0.53 10.21 2.20
CA PHE A 8 0.77 9.63 3.52
C PHE A 8 1.14 10.68 4.58
N ASN A 9 1.00 11.96 4.28
CA ASN A 9 1.30 13.02 5.24
C ASN A 9 0.16 13.23 6.24
N GLU A 10 -1.03 12.79 5.89
CA GLU A 10 -2.18 12.81 6.78
C GLU A 10 -2.24 11.53 7.60
N PRO A 11 -2.96 11.50 8.73
CA PRO A 11 -3.22 10.25 9.43
C PRO A 11 -3.90 9.25 8.50
N VAL A 12 -3.36 8.05 8.39
CA VAL A 12 -3.88 7.04 7.46
C VAL A 12 -4.03 5.69 8.16
N CYS A 13 -4.95 4.90 7.65
CA CYS A 13 -5.09 3.50 8.02
C CYS A 13 -4.82 2.67 6.76
N ILE A 14 -3.85 1.77 6.83
CA ILE A 14 -3.48 0.93 5.70
C ILE A 14 -4.14 -0.42 5.85
N VAL A 15 -4.94 -0.80 4.84
CA VAL A 15 -5.62 -2.08 4.82
C VAL A 15 -4.90 -3.00 3.85
N MET A 16 -4.45 -4.14 4.34
CA MET A 16 -3.76 -5.16 3.54
C MET A 16 -4.63 -6.39 3.40
N GLY A 17 -4.54 -7.05 2.26
CA GLY A 17 -5.28 -8.28 2.02
C GLY A 17 -4.41 -9.51 2.14
N ALA A 18 -5.06 -10.68 2.29
CA ALA A 18 -4.35 -11.96 2.28
C ALA A 18 -3.81 -12.25 0.89
N GLU A 19 -2.72 -13.03 0.82
CA GLU A 19 -2.02 -13.30 -0.44
C GLU A 19 -2.90 -14.00 -1.47
N ASP A 20 -3.75 -14.92 -1.02
CA ASP A 20 -4.55 -15.76 -1.92
C ASP A 20 -5.91 -15.17 -2.25
N THR A 21 -6.53 -14.47 -1.32
CA THR A 21 -7.89 -13.97 -1.47
C THR A 21 -7.98 -12.47 -1.69
N GLY A 22 -6.91 -11.71 -1.36
CA GLY A 22 -6.91 -10.27 -1.45
C GLY A 22 -7.80 -9.61 -0.40
N ILE A 23 -8.16 -8.36 -0.63
CA ILE A 23 -9.01 -7.61 0.28
C ILE A 23 -10.48 -7.87 -0.09
N PRO A 24 -11.33 -8.25 0.88
CA PRO A 24 -12.76 -8.42 0.59
C PRO A 24 -13.40 -7.16 0.02
N ARG A 25 -14.38 -7.32 -0.86
CA ARG A 25 -15.06 -6.19 -1.50
C ARG A 25 -15.65 -5.20 -0.50
N GLU A 26 -16.22 -5.73 0.58
CA GLU A 26 -16.83 -4.91 1.62
C GLU A 26 -15.79 -3.97 2.24
N HIS A 27 -14.57 -4.45 2.38
CA HIS A 27 -13.48 -3.64 2.95
C HIS A 27 -12.96 -2.64 1.93
N LEU A 28 -12.85 -3.05 0.65
CA LEU A 28 -12.44 -2.12 -0.41
C LEU A 28 -13.36 -0.92 -0.51
N ALA A 29 -14.67 -1.16 -0.34
CA ALA A 29 -15.67 -0.09 -0.43
C ALA A 29 -15.50 0.95 0.69
N LEU A 30 -14.86 0.59 1.79
CA LEU A 30 -14.62 1.51 2.91
C LEU A 30 -13.33 2.30 2.76
N CYS A 31 -12.49 1.94 1.80
CA CYS A 31 -11.20 2.61 1.60
C CYS A 31 -11.38 3.86 0.74
N ASP A 32 -10.62 4.90 1.07
CA ASP A 32 -10.64 6.14 0.30
C ASP A 32 -9.82 6.02 -0.98
N ASP A 33 -8.67 5.35 -0.89
CA ASP A 33 -7.76 5.17 -2.02
C ASP A 33 -7.26 3.74 -2.09
N TRP A 34 -6.96 3.29 -3.30
CA TRP A 34 -6.38 1.98 -3.55
C TRP A 34 -5.03 2.17 -4.23
N VAL A 35 -4.00 1.52 -3.67
CA VAL A 35 -2.64 1.66 -4.19
C VAL A 35 -2.09 0.31 -4.60
N SER A 36 -1.13 0.34 -5.51
CA SER A 36 -0.42 -0.86 -5.93
C SER A 36 1.09 -0.59 -5.95
N ILE A 37 1.86 -1.64 -5.71
CA ILE A 37 3.31 -1.62 -5.82
C ILE A 37 3.67 -2.23 -7.17
N PRO A 38 4.37 -1.50 -8.04
CA PRO A 38 4.77 -2.05 -9.34
C PRO A 38 5.62 -3.29 -9.16
N GLN A 39 5.39 -4.29 -10.00
CA GLN A 39 6.16 -5.52 -9.99
C GLN A 39 6.74 -5.75 -11.38
N PHE A 40 7.98 -6.17 -11.42
CA PHE A 40 8.72 -6.32 -12.67
C PHE A 40 9.14 -7.78 -12.85
N GLY A 41 9.17 -8.22 -14.10
CA GLY A 41 9.56 -9.56 -14.45
C GLY A 41 8.43 -10.57 -14.24
N ASN A 42 8.81 -11.82 -14.03
CA ASN A 42 7.87 -12.93 -13.87
C ASN A 42 7.63 -13.28 -12.39
N ILE A 43 7.77 -12.32 -11.52
CA ILE A 43 7.60 -12.52 -10.08
C ILE A 43 6.12 -12.43 -9.76
N GLU A 44 5.62 -13.37 -8.97
CA GLU A 44 4.27 -13.33 -8.45
C GLU A 44 4.13 -12.19 -7.45
N SER A 45 2.92 -11.95 -6.96
CA SER A 45 2.67 -10.85 -6.05
C SER A 45 3.62 -10.89 -4.84
N LEU A 46 4.01 -9.71 -4.37
CA LEU A 46 4.84 -9.58 -3.18
C LEU A 46 4.15 -10.17 -1.96
N ASN A 47 4.95 -10.76 -1.08
CA ASN A 47 4.48 -11.19 0.22
C ASN A 47 3.87 -9.99 0.96
N VAL A 48 2.75 -10.20 1.66
CA VAL A 48 2.02 -9.13 2.32
C VAL A 48 2.87 -8.41 3.37
N SER A 49 3.75 -9.11 4.07
CA SER A 49 4.64 -8.48 5.05
C SER A 49 5.63 -7.55 4.38
N VAL A 50 6.19 -7.98 3.25
CA VAL A 50 7.13 -7.15 2.48
C VAL A 50 6.39 -5.95 1.90
N ALA A 51 5.23 -6.17 1.31
CA ALA A 51 4.43 -5.08 0.74
C ALA A 51 4.06 -4.05 1.81
N THR A 52 3.67 -4.51 3.00
CA THR A 52 3.35 -3.62 4.11
C THR A 52 4.56 -2.77 4.49
N GLY A 53 5.74 -3.38 4.57
CA GLY A 53 6.96 -2.65 4.87
C GLY A 53 7.28 -1.59 3.83
N VAL A 54 7.11 -1.92 2.55
CA VAL A 54 7.35 -0.98 1.45
C VAL A 54 6.43 0.24 1.59
N ILE A 55 5.15 0.02 1.84
CA ILE A 55 4.19 1.12 1.97
C ILE A 55 4.46 1.95 3.22
N LEU A 56 4.78 1.31 4.34
CA LEU A 56 5.10 2.04 5.57
C LEU A 56 6.34 2.92 5.39
N TYR A 57 7.37 2.42 4.70
CA TYR A 57 8.56 3.22 4.44
C TYR A 57 8.29 4.35 3.47
N GLU A 58 7.38 4.17 2.53
CA GLU A 58 6.97 5.28 1.67
C GLU A 58 6.28 6.37 2.50
N ALA A 59 5.46 5.99 3.46
CA ALA A 59 4.85 6.95 4.36
C ALA A 59 5.90 7.71 5.17
N VAL A 60 6.91 7.00 5.68
CA VAL A 60 8.04 7.62 6.39
C VAL A 60 8.77 8.58 5.48
N ARG A 61 9.07 8.16 4.25
CA ARG A 61 9.79 9.00 3.29
C ARG A 61 9.05 10.31 3.02
N GLN A 62 7.75 10.23 2.77
CA GLN A 62 6.95 11.42 2.48
C GLN A 62 6.94 12.39 3.67
N ARG A 63 6.81 11.85 4.88
CA ARG A 63 6.75 12.67 6.09
C ARG A 63 8.10 13.35 6.38
N HIS A 64 9.19 12.69 6.08
CA HIS A 64 10.53 13.26 6.25
C HIS A 64 10.82 14.36 5.25
N LEU A 65 10.23 14.33 4.07
CA LEU A 65 10.44 15.37 3.07
C LEU A 65 9.81 16.70 3.47
N GLN A 66 8.95 16.71 4.47
CA GLN A 66 8.29 17.94 4.94
C GLN A 66 9.05 18.62 6.06
N ASP A 67 10.05 17.99 6.62
CA ASP A 67 10.86 18.58 7.71
C ASP A 67 11.96 19.51 7.16
#